data_a3132d046071a95e83f6a765bf77cbc1
#
_entry.id   a3132d046071a95e83f6a765bf77cbc1
#
_cell.length_a   1.000
_cell.length_b   1.000
_cell.length_c   1.000
_cell.angle_alpha   90.00
_cell.angle_beta   90.00
_cell.angle_gamma   90.00
#
_symmetry.space_group_name_H-M   'P 1'
#
loop_
_entity.id
_entity.type
_entity.pdbx_description
1 polymer ?
#
loop_
_entity_poly.entity_id
_entity_poly.type
_entity_poly.pdbx_seq_one_letter_code
_entity_poly.pdbx_strand_id
1 'polypeptide(L)'
;ALAPSNLDYIYAATYSGIWVTKDNGINWEYIKTGLPPGSISDIAVSNKNPNNVYVTLSSFNANDKVFESKDAGDTWTNISGTQLPNLPVNCIVYQSYAKGDLYIGTDIGVFHKDSTMTEWQLFNNGLPHVSVRELEIQYNIGKIRAATYGRGVWESNLNIFPSSINSLNPNLIKVFPNPTSEELTIKTPYKLSKGVV
;
A
#
# COMPACT_ATOMS: atom_id res chain seq x y z
N ALA A 1 -4.77 9.48 9.26
CA ALA A 1 -4.81 8.05 8.87
C ALA A 1 -5.19 7.20 10.07
N LEU A 2 -6.05 6.21 9.85
CA LEU A 2 -6.41 5.18 10.84
C LEU A 2 -5.54 3.94 10.60
N ALA A 3 -5.14 3.24 11.67
CA ALA A 3 -4.45 1.96 11.55
C ALA A 3 -5.49 0.84 11.36
N PRO A 4 -5.54 0.15 10.19
CA PRO A 4 -6.59 -0.84 9.93
C PRO A 4 -6.54 -2.07 10.85
N SER A 5 -5.37 -2.38 11.43
CA SER A 5 -5.18 -3.50 12.34
C SER A 5 -5.57 -3.20 13.80
N ASN A 6 -5.66 -1.93 14.18
CA ASN A 6 -6.09 -1.49 15.51
C ASN A 6 -6.61 -0.06 15.43
N LEU A 7 -7.93 0.11 15.55
CA LEU A 7 -8.62 1.40 15.38
C LEU A 7 -8.35 2.39 16.52
N ASP A 8 -7.74 1.97 17.64
CA ASP A 8 -7.30 2.88 18.69
C ASP A 8 -6.10 3.74 18.25
N TYR A 9 -5.38 3.29 17.19
CA TYR A 9 -4.26 4.02 16.62
C TYR A 9 -4.71 4.95 15.50
N ILE A 10 -4.57 6.24 15.74
CA ILE A 10 -4.89 7.28 14.76
C ILE A 10 -3.67 8.19 14.62
N TYR A 11 -3.24 8.41 13.40
CA TYR A 11 -2.17 9.35 13.06
C TYR A 11 -2.77 10.60 12.43
N ALA A 12 -2.37 11.77 12.91
CA ALA A 12 -2.82 13.05 12.40
C ALA A 12 -1.63 13.96 12.12
N ALA A 13 -1.60 14.54 10.92
CA ALA A 13 -0.58 15.52 10.57
C ALA A 13 -1.19 16.87 10.23
N THR A 14 -0.44 17.91 10.52
CA THR A 14 -0.64 19.25 10.03
C THR A 14 0.55 19.65 9.16
N TYR A 15 0.52 20.85 8.61
CA TYR A 15 1.65 21.38 7.83
C TYR A 15 3.00 21.28 8.57
N SER A 16 3.03 21.40 9.88
CA SER A 16 4.27 21.51 10.67
C SER A 16 4.50 20.41 11.70
N GLY A 17 3.56 19.51 11.90
CA GLY A 17 3.66 18.49 12.94
C GLY A 17 2.90 17.21 12.64
N ILE A 18 3.23 16.16 13.37
CA ILE A 18 2.53 14.88 13.34
C ILE A 18 2.34 14.35 14.76
N TRP A 19 1.20 13.75 14.98
CA TRP A 19 0.77 13.18 16.27
C TRP A 19 0.22 11.80 16.08
N VAL A 20 0.30 10.99 17.13
CA VAL A 20 -0.37 9.69 17.23
C VAL A 20 -1.21 9.64 18.50
N THR A 21 -2.37 9.04 18.41
CA THR A 21 -3.09 8.49 19.57
C THR A 21 -3.05 6.96 19.49
N LYS A 22 -2.97 6.33 20.66
CA LYS A 22 -2.97 4.86 20.82
C LYS A 22 -4.18 4.40 21.67
N ASP A 23 -5.10 5.33 21.93
CA ASP A 23 -6.27 5.17 22.82
C ASP A 23 -7.53 5.85 22.25
N ASN A 24 -7.70 5.77 20.95
CA ASN A 24 -8.87 6.30 20.23
C ASN A 24 -9.12 7.81 20.47
N GLY A 25 -8.05 8.60 20.55
CA GLY A 25 -8.12 10.06 20.61
C GLY A 25 -8.17 10.66 22.01
N ILE A 26 -8.04 9.85 23.08
CA ILE A 26 -8.03 10.36 24.45
C ILE A 26 -6.75 11.12 24.75
N ASN A 27 -5.60 10.53 24.38
CA ASN A 27 -4.28 11.14 24.52
C ASN A 27 -3.57 11.21 23.15
N TRP A 28 -2.81 12.29 22.94
CA TRP A 28 -2.04 12.50 21.69
C TRP A 28 -0.58 12.75 22.01
N GLU A 29 0.30 12.00 21.34
CA GLU A 29 1.75 12.13 21.44
C GLU A 29 2.28 12.84 20.19
N TYR A 30 3.22 13.78 20.37
CA TYR A 30 3.90 14.45 19.26
C TYR A 30 5.09 13.62 18.80
N ILE A 31 5.10 13.23 17.53
CA ILE A 31 6.03 12.23 16.99
C ILE A 31 6.89 12.76 15.82
N LYS A 32 7.10 14.07 15.73
CA LYS A 32 7.92 14.67 14.64
C LYS A 32 9.43 14.57 14.87
N THR A 33 9.89 14.18 16.04
CA THR A 33 11.33 14.11 16.37
C THR A 33 12.04 13.11 15.43
N GLY A 34 13.07 13.58 14.72
CA GLY A 34 13.79 12.77 13.72
C GLY A 34 13.33 12.96 12.27
N LEU A 35 12.20 13.64 12.03
CA LEU A 35 11.82 14.08 10.70
C LEU A 35 12.46 15.43 10.35
N PRO A 36 12.91 15.64 9.11
CA PRO A 36 13.43 16.92 8.68
C PRO A 36 12.36 18.01 8.65
N PRO A 37 12.74 19.29 8.57
CA PRO A 37 11.80 20.36 8.29
C PRO A 37 11.10 20.13 6.95
N GLY A 38 9.78 20.32 6.92
CA GLY A 38 8.97 20.17 5.70
C GLY A 38 7.52 19.93 6.02
N SER A 39 6.69 20.05 4.99
CA SER A 39 5.27 19.73 5.06
C SER A 39 5.03 18.26 4.85
N ILE A 40 4.39 17.63 5.81
CA ILE A 40 3.87 16.27 5.63
C ILE A 40 2.72 16.35 4.62
N SER A 41 2.85 15.61 3.53
CA SER A 41 1.84 15.57 2.47
C SER A 41 0.82 14.47 2.70
N ASP A 42 1.26 13.31 3.20
CA ASP A 42 0.36 12.17 3.43
C ASP A 42 0.93 11.18 4.46
N ILE A 43 0.06 10.30 4.98
CA ILE A 43 0.38 9.27 5.96
C ILE A 43 -0.27 7.95 5.54
N ALA A 44 0.53 6.89 5.44
CA ALA A 44 0.03 5.52 5.29
C ALA A 44 0.39 4.69 6.52
N VAL A 45 -0.52 3.80 6.94
CA VAL A 45 -0.29 2.87 8.06
C VAL A 45 -0.41 1.44 7.55
N SER A 46 0.49 0.59 8.02
CA SER A 46 0.42 -0.84 7.72
C SER A 46 -0.88 -1.44 8.25
N ASN A 47 -1.56 -2.23 7.44
CA ASN A 47 -2.76 -2.95 7.88
C ASN A 47 -2.45 -4.23 8.68
N LYS A 48 -1.17 -4.54 8.92
CA LYS A 48 -0.72 -5.70 9.73
C LYS A 48 -0.22 -5.28 11.11
N ASN A 49 0.34 -4.08 11.22
CA ASN A 49 0.93 -3.59 12.47
C ASN A 49 0.67 -2.08 12.60
N PRO A 50 -0.08 -1.63 13.61
CA PRO A 50 -0.41 -0.22 13.79
C PRO A 50 0.82 0.66 14.08
N ASN A 51 1.93 0.07 14.54
CA ASN A 51 3.17 0.79 14.80
C ASN A 51 3.97 1.11 13.52
N ASN A 52 3.67 0.41 12.40
CA ASN A 52 4.36 0.66 11.14
C ASN A 52 3.63 1.76 10.37
N VAL A 53 4.21 2.95 10.35
CA VAL A 53 3.66 4.14 9.71
C VAL A 53 4.68 4.74 8.75
N TYR A 54 4.17 5.27 7.66
CA TYR A 54 4.93 5.90 6.59
C TYR A 54 4.44 7.33 6.40
N VAL A 55 5.35 8.27 6.22
CA VAL A 55 5.02 9.66 5.94
C VAL A 55 5.75 10.14 4.69
N THR A 56 5.09 10.99 3.94
CA THR A 56 5.67 11.67 2.79
C THR A 56 5.80 13.16 3.03
N LEU A 57 6.79 13.76 2.38
CA LEU A 57 7.04 15.19 2.46
C LEU A 57 6.86 15.85 1.09
N SER A 58 6.07 16.92 1.06
CA SER A 58 5.97 17.83 -0.07
C SER A 58 7.19 18.76 -0.06
N SER A 59 8.32 18.26 -0.54
CA SER A 59 9.61 18.95 -0.49
C SER A 59 10.36 18.81 -1.80
N PHE A 60 11.15 19.83 -2.15
CA PHE A 60 12.11 19.79 -3.25
C PHE A 60 13.52 19.41 -2.78
N ASN A 61 13.71 19.10 -1.48
CA ASN A 61 14.99 18.64 -0.97
C ASN A 61 15.30 17.25 -1.53
N ALA A 62 16.55 17.05 -1.96
CA ALA A 62 17.02 15.74 -2.36
C ALA A 62 16.96 14.78 -1.17
N ASN A 63 16.51 13.56 -1.42
CA ASN A 63 16.56 12.44 -0.49
C ASN A 63 15.75 12.56 0.83
N ASP A 64 14.95 13.61 1.00
CA ASP A 64 14.09 13.79 2.17
C ASP A 64 12.62 13.78 1.75
N LYS A 65 12.14 12.61 1.31
CA LYS A 65 10.82 12.45 0.70
C LYS A 65 9.89 11.52 1.47
N VAL A 66 10.41 10.35 1.88
CA VAL A 66 9.62 9.28 2.47
C VAL A 66 10.34 8.74 3.69
N PHE A 67 9.61 8.63 4.79
CA PHE A 67 10.11 8.13 6.07
C PHE A 67 9.23 7.01 6.59
N GLU A 68 9.85 6.01 7.20
CA GLU A 68 9.22 4.87 7.86
C GLU A 68 9.46 4.94 9.36
N SER A 69 8.44 4.67 10.15
CA SER A 69 8.57 4.31 11.56
C SER A 69 8.03 2.90 11.78
N LYS A 70 8.67 2.14 12.68
CA LYS A 70 8.24 0.80 13.12
C LYS A 70 7.80 0.76 14.57
N ASP A 71 7.79 1.90 15.23
CA ASP A 71 7.54 2.11 16.65
C ASP A 71 6.52 3.23 16.93
N ALA A 72 5.54 3.37 16.02
CA ALA A 72 4.47 4.37 16.10
C ALA A 72 4.94 5.83 16.10
N GLY A 73 6.11 6.10 15.49
CA GLY A 73 6.65 7.45 15.33
C GLY A 73 7.69 7.85 16.37
N ASP A 74 8.08 6.95 17.28
CA ASP A 74 9.14 7.22 18.23
C ASP A 74 10.49 7.43 17.52
N THR A 75 10.75 6.64 16.47
CA THR A 75 11.92 6.82 15.59
C THR A 75 11.53 6.78 14.11
N TRP A 76 12.26 7.51 13.29
CA TRP A 76 12.05 7.61 11.85
C TRP A 76 13.29 7.20 11.06
N THR A 77 13.10 6.36 10.07
CA THR A 77 14.12 5.94 9.10
C THR A 77 13.81 6.55 7.75
N ASN A 78 14.78 7.22 7.15
CA ASN A 78 14.64 7.72 5.78
C ASN A 78 14.72 6.56 4.79
N ILE A 79 13.66 6.38 4.00
CA ILE A 79 13.54 5.33 2.97
C ILE A 79 13.41 5.91 1.56
N SER A 80 13.76 7.18 1.38
CA SER A 80 13.67 7.88 0.08
C SER A 80 14.58 7.28 -0.98
N GLY A 81 15.71 6.69 -0.57
CA GLY A 81 16.72 6.24 -1.52
C GLY A 81 17.35 7.40 -2.30
N THR A 82 17.97 7.12 -3.43
CA THR A 82 18.69 8.09 -4.27
C THR A 82 18.04 8.31 -5.65
N GLN A 83 17.07 7.48 -6.02
CA GLN A 83 16.46 7.49 -7.36
C GLN A 83 15.20 8.36 -7.46
N LEU A 84 14.63 8.80 -6.32
CA LEU A 84 13.51 9.70 -6.37
C LEU A 84 13.94 11.09 -6.87
N PRO A 85 13.19 11.67 -7.81
CA PRO A 85 13.50 13.01 -8.31
C PRO A 85 13.27 14.08 -7.22
N ASN A 86 13.95 15.23 -7.35
CA ASN A 86 13.78 16.35 -6.42
C ASN A 86 12.45 17.08 -6.64
N LEU A 87 11.36 16.36 -6.53
CA LEU A 87 9.99 16.84 -6.69
C LEU A 87 9.15 16.44 -5.46
N PRO A 88 8.07 17.16 -5.17
CA PRO A 88 7.15 16.79 -4.09
C PRO A 88 6.60 15.38 -4.24
N VAL A 89 6.51 14.67 -3.11
CA VAL A 89 5.66 13.50 -2.99
C VAL A 89 4.32 13.96 -2.43
N ASN A 90 3.22 13.65 -3.12
CA ASN A 90 1.90 14.18 -2.83
C ASN A 90 1.05 13.23 -1.99
N CYS A 91 1.18 11.93 -2.24
CA CYS A 91 0.39 10.89 -1.56
C CYS A 91 1.17 9.58 -1.44
N ILE A 92 0.73 8.71 -0.54
CA ILE A 92 1.29 7.39 -0.29
C ILE A 92 0.20 6.39 0.06
N VAL A 93 0.31 5.16 -0.45
CA VAL A 93 -0.53 4.04 -0.02
C VAL A 93 0.33 2.80 0.28
N TYR A 94 -0.10 2.06 1.29
CA TYR A 94 0.51 0.80 1.71
C TYR A 94 -0.31 -0.38 1.18
N GLN A 95 0.34 -1.30 0.46
CA GLN A 95 -0.27 -2.55 0.01
C GLN A 95 0.06 -3.67 0.98
N SER A 96 -0.98 -4.33 1.48
CA SER A 96 -0.87 -5.36 2.53
C SER A 96 -0.38 -6.72 2.09
N TYR A 97 -0.29 -6.96 0.78
CA TYR A 97 0.10 -8.27 0.28
C TYR A 97 1.60 -8.53 0.38
N ALA A 98 1.94 -9.80 0.64
CA ALA A 98 3.27 -10.41 0.67
C ALA A 98 4.38 -9.58 1.34
N LYS A 99 4.93 -8.58 0.70
CA LYS A 99 6.19 -7.93 1.08
C LYS A 99 6.03 -6.53 1.68
N GLY A 100 4.80 -6.02 1.80
CA GLY A 100 4.57 -4.65 2.28
C GLY A 100 5.01 -3.62 1.23
N ASP A 101 4.31 -3.62 0.10
CA ASP A 101 4.57 -2.70 -1.00
C ASP A 101 4.07 -1.30 -0.67
N LEU A 102 4.83 -0.30 -1.10
CA LEU A 102 4.49 1.11 -1.02
C LEU A 102 4.36 1.69 -2.43
N TYR A 103 3.36 2.52 -2.63
CA TYR A 103 3.24 3.35 -3.83
C TYR A 103 3.15 4.81 -3.40
N ILE A 104 3.88 5.67 -4.08
CA ILE A 104 3.83 7.11 -3.88
C ILE A 104 3.44 7.81 -5.18
N GLY A 105 2.61 8.84 -5.05
CA GLY A 105 2.29 9.76 -6.13
C GLY A 105 3.17 11.01 -6.06
N THR A 106 3.75 11.38 -7.18
CA THR A 106 4.63 12.55 -7.33
C THR A 106 4.11 13.48 -8.42
N ASP A 107 4.81 14.59 -8.67
CA ASP A 107 4.47 15.51 -9.77
C ASP A 107 4.75 14.95 -11.17
N ILE A 108 5.38 13.79 -11.29
CA ILE A 108 5.70 13.16 -12.58
C ILE A 108 5.20 11.73 -12.74
N GLY A 109 4.37 11.26 -11.82
CA GLY A 109 3.78 9.91 -11.86
C GLY A 109 3.88 9.15 -10.54
N VAL A 110 3.77 7.83 -10.64
CA VAL A 110 3.76 6.90 -9.51
C VAL A 110 5.10 6.19 -9.40
N PHE A 111 5.60 6.02 -8.18
CA PHE A 111 6.75 5.18 -7.87
C PHE A 111 6.33 4.08 -6.90
N HIS A 112 7.02 2.96 -6.97
CA HIS A 112 6.79 1.76 -6.16
C HIS A 112 8.07 1.31 -5.47
N LYS A 113 7.94 0.75 -4.27
CA LYS A 113 9.01 0.09 -3.52
C LYS A 113 8.41 -1.00 -2.64
N ASP A 114 9.04 -2.16 -2.59
CA ASP A 114 8.77 -3.21 -1.61
C ASP A 114 9.92 -3.35 -0.60
N SER A 115 9.74 -4.20 0.42
CA SER A 115 10.73 -4.41 1.48
C SER A 115 12.04 -5.07 1.01
N THR A 116 12.10 -5.59 -0.21
CA THR A 116 13.31 -6.21 -0.81
C THR A 116 14.09 -5.23 -1.68
N MET A 117 13.48 -4.10 -2.03
CA MET A 117 14.08 -3.09 -2.90
C MET A 117 14.85 -2.05 -2.08
N THR A 118 16.02 -1.68 -2.55
CA THR A 118 16.81 -0.56 -1.96
C THR A 118 16.33 0.79 -2.48
N GLU A 119 15.88 0.84 -3.74
CA GLU A 119 15.49 2.06 -4.43
C GLU A 119 14.04 2.04 -4.90
N TRP A 120 13.44 3.20 -5.04
CA TRP A 120 12.14 3.38 -5.66
C TRP A 120 12.21 3.19 -7.16
N GLN A 121 11.23 2.51 -7.73
CA GLN A 121 11.12 2.30 -9.17
C GLN A 121 9.90 3.02 -9.73
N LEU A 122 10.04 3.59 -10.92
CA LEU A 122 8.95 4.21 -11.64
C LEU A 122 7.87 3.17 -11.99
N PHE A 123 6.61 3.46 -11.65
CA PHE A 123 5.45 2.58 -11.85
C PHE A 123 4.37 3.29 -12.68
N ASN A 124 4.69 3.67 -13.89
CA ASN A 124 3.76 4.48 -14.70
C ASN A 124 2.88 3.68 -15.67
N ASN A 125 3.18 2.43 -16.03
CA ASN A 125 2.35 1.53 -16.85
C ASN A 125 1.39 2.23 -17.85
N GLY A 126 1.93 3.10 -18.72
CA GLY A 126 1.15 3.91 -19.67
C GLY A 126 0.65 5.24 -19.11
N LEU A 127 0.75 5.48 -17.80
CA LEU A 127 0.48 6.80 -17.23
C LEU A 127 1.48 7.85 -17.78
N PRO A 128 1.02 8.95 -18.36
CA PRO A 128 1.91 10.01 -18.81
C PRO A 128 2.59 10.70 -17.62
N HIS A 129 3.61 11.49 -17.88
CA HIS A 129 4.20 12.37 -16.87
C HIS A 129 3.15 13.39 -16.43
N VAL A 130 2.59 13.19 -15.26
CA VAL A 130 1.51 14.00 -14.71
C VAL A 130 1.57 13.98 -13.18
N SER A 131 1.17 15.08 -12.55
CA SER A 131 1.07 15.15 -11.10
C SER A 131 -0.05 14.22 -10.61
N VAL A 132 0.32 13.28 -9.73
CA VAL A 132 -0.61 12.37 -9.05
C VAL A 132 -0.91 12.96 -7.67
N ARG A 133 -2.19 13.14 -7.37
CA ARG A 133 -2.66 13.80 -6.16
C ARG A 133 -3.17 12.83 -5.11
N GLU A 134 -3.70 11.70 -5.56
CA GLU A 134 -4.27 10.66 -4.69
C GLU A 134 -4.01 9.29 -5.29
N LEU A 135 -3.78 8.32 -4.42
CA LEU A 135 -3.67 6.91 -4.78
C LEU A 135 -4.63 6.10 -3.94
N GLU A 136 -5.28 5.12 -4.54
CA GLU A 136 -6.18 4.21 -3.85
C GLU A 136 -5.98 2.77 -4.33
N ILE A 137 -5.93 1.82 -3.39
CA ILE A 137 -5.84 0.40 -3.70
C ILE A 137 -7.20 -0.26 -3.56
N GLN A 138 -7.66 -0.87 -4.63
CA GLN A 138 -8.87 -1.66 -4.66
C GLN A 138 -8.53 -3.14 -4.52
N TYR A 139 -8.47 -3.61 -3.28
CA TYR A 139 -7.94 -4.92 -2.91
C TYR A 139 -8.72 -6.10 -3.51
N ASN A 140 -10.04 -5.99 -3.66
CA ASN A 140 -10.89 -7.07 -4.18
C ASN A 140 -10.61 -7.44 -5.65
N ILE A 141 -10.04 -6.52 -6.43
CA ILE A 141 -9.71 -6.73 -7.85
C ILE A 141 -8.22 -6.55 -8.16
N GLY A 142 -7.39 -6.27 -7.15
CA GLY A 142 -5.94 -6.12 -7.31
C GLY A 142 -5.52 -4.92 -8.15
N LYS A 143 -6.21 -3.81 -8.01
CA LYS A 143 -5.96 -2.59 -8.77
C LYS A 143 -5.50 -1.44 -7.90
N ILE A 144 -4.64 -0.60 -8.47
CA ILE A 144 -4.32 0.72 -7.94
C ILE A 144 -4.87 1.79 -8.87
N ARG A 145 -5.46 2.82 -8.31
CA ARG A 145 -5.99 3.99 -9.01
C ARG A 145 -5.21 5.23 -8.64
N ALA A 146 -4.92 6.05 -9.64
CA ALA A 146 -4.22 7.31 -9.48
C ALA A 146 -5.12 8.45 -9.95
N ALA A 147 -5.49 9.35 -9.05
CA ALA A 147 -6.14 10.60 -9.40
C ALA A 147 -5.09 11.62 -9.78
N THR A 148 -5.17 12.13 -11.01
CA THR A 148 -4.16 13.00 -11.59
C THR A 148 -4.65 14.43 -11.75
N TYR A 149 -3.73 15.39 -11.73
CA TYR A 149 -4.08 16.77 -12.01
C TYR A 149 -4.29 16.99 -13.52
N GLY A 150 -5.55 17.21 -13.89
CA GLY A 150 -5.91 17.56 -15.27
C GLY A 150 -5.97 16.42 -16.29
N ARG A 151 -5.73 15.15 -15.88
CA ARG A 151 -5.77 13.96 -16.77
C ARG A 151 -6.71 12.86 -16.29
N GLY A 152 -7.62 13.16 -15.34
CA GLY A 152 -8.60 12.22 -14.81
C GLY A 152 -7.99 11.15 -13.92
N VAL A 153 -8.65 9.99 -13.85
CA VAL A 153 -8.26 8.85 -13.01
C VAL A 153 -7.71 7.73 -13.90
N TRP A 154 -6.57 7.20 -13.52
CA TRP A 154 -5.90 6.10 -14.18
C TRP A 154 -5.92 4.86 -13.30
N GLU A 155 -5.93 3.68 -13.92
CA GLU A 155 -5.95 2.39 -13.19
C GLU A 155 -4.87 1.47 -13.75
N SER A 156 -4.17 0.75 -12.85
CA SER A 156 -3.20 -0.30 -13.17
C SER A 156 -3.38 -1.51 -12.27
N ASN A 157 -2.87 -2.66 -12.70
CA ASN A 157 -2.71 -3.79 -11.79
C ASN A 157 -1.66 -3.45 -10.74
N LEU A 158 -1.83 -3.97 -9.52
CA LEU A 158 -0.78 -3.94 -8.50
C LEU A 158 0.45 -4.70 -8.99
N ASN A 159 1.64 -4.31 -8.54
CA ASN A 159 2.90 -4.92 -8.96
C ASN A 159 2.96 -6.42 -8.66
N ILE A 160 2.55 -6.82 -7.45
CA ILE A 160 2.37 -8.21 -7.06
C ILE A 160 1.00 -8.34 -6.42
N PHE A 161 0.03 -8.67 -7.22
CA PHE A 161 -1.23 -9.18 -6.72
C PHE A 161 -1.10 -10.70 -6.67
N PRO A 162 -1.13 -11.34 -5.50
CA PRO A 162 -1.21 -12.78 -5.48
C PRO A 162 -2.45 -13.15 -6.28
N SER A 163 -2.24 -13.68 -7.47
CA SER A 163 -3.33 -14.35 -8.19
C SER A 163 -3.81 -15.43 -7.23
N SER A 164 -4.89 -15.16 -6.52
CA SER A 164 -5.50 -16.12 -5.58
C SER A 164 -6.04 -17.35 -6.29
N ILE A 165 -5.85 -17.37 -7.60
CA ILE A 165 -6.05 -18.54 -8.43
C ILE A 165 -4.79 -18.66 -9.27
N ASN A 166 -3.82 -19.46 -8.82
CA ASN A 166 -3.15 -20.31 -9.81
C ASN A 166 -4.30 -20.82 -10.66
N SER A 167 -4.33 -20.47 -11.94
CA SER A 167 -5.33 -21.00 -12.88
C SER A 167 -5.38 -22.49 -12.61
N LEU A 168 -6.40 -22.91 -11.85
CA LEU A 168 -6.62 -24.34 -11.64
C LEU A 168 -6.70 -24.85 -13.05
N ASN A 169 -5.69 -25.63 -13.45
CA ASN A 169 -5.74 -26.26 -14.75
C ASN A 169 -7.13 -26.90 -14.80
N PRO A 170 -8.05 -26.46 -15.66
CA PRO A 170 -9.44 -26.91 -15.66
C PRO A 170 -9.53 -28.43 -15.86
N ASN A 171 -8.42 -29.07 -16.20
CA ASN A 171 -8.28 -30.50 -16.31
C ASN A 171 -7.91 -31.21 -15.01
N LEU A 172 -7.60 -30.48 -13.92
CA LEU A 172 -7.22 -31.08 -12.62
C LEU A 172 -8.43 -31.45 -11.75
N ILE A 173 -9.57 -30.81 -11.96
CA ILE A 173 -10.81 -31.14 -11.25
C ILE A 173 -11.87 -31.47 -12.30
N LYS A 174 -12.35 -32.70 -12.26
CA LYS A 174 -13.47 -33.16 -13.09
C LYS A 174 -14.68 -33.38 -12.20
N VAL A 175 -15.77 -32.74 -12.60
CA VAL A 175 -17.06 -32.85 -11.91
C VAL A 175 -18.05 -33.46 -12.90
N PHE A 176 -18.61 -34.61 -12.57
CA PHE A 176 -19.55 -35.30 -13.44
C PHE A 176 -20.50 -36.22 -12.62
N PRO A 177 -21.68 -36.51 -13.14
CA PRO A 177 -22.29 -35.86 -14.29
C PRO A 177 -22.64 -34.40 -14.00
N ASN A 178 -22.78 -33.59 -15.06
CA ASN A 178 -23.22 -32.20 -14.93
C ASN A 178 -24.21 -31.91 -16.09
N PRO A 179 -25.51 -31.72 -15.82
CA PRO A 179 -26.15 -31.67 -14.49
C PRO A 179 -26.25 -33.05 -13.81
N THR A 180 -26.25 -33.06 -12.47
CA THR A 180 -26.45 -34.26 -11.66
C THR A 180 -27.89 -34.35 -11.16
N SER A 181 -28.45 -35.57 -11.10
CA SER A 181 -29.79 -35.84 -10.54
C SER A 181 -29.72 -36.52 -9.15
N GLU A 182 -28.63 -37.24 -8.82
CA GLU A 182 -28.53 -37.99 -7.58
C GLU A 182 -27.13 -37.97 -6.99
N GLU A 183 -26.08 -38.25 -7.76
CA GLU A 183 -24.70 -38.29 -7.26
C GLU A 183 -23.78 -37.39 -8.08
N LEU A 184 -22.89 -36.69 -7.36
CA LEU A 184 -21.84 -35.86 -7.94
C LEU A 184 -20.47 -36.47 -7.62
N THR A 185 -19.73 -36.83 -8.68
CA THR A 185 -18.36 -37.34 -8.51
C THR A 185 -17.37 -36.22 -8.77
N ILE A 186 -16.47 -35.95 -7.78
CA ILE A 186 -15.36 -35.01 -7.92
C ILE A 186 -14.06 -35.80 -8.01
N LYS A 187 -13.38 -35.75 -9.15
CA LYS A 187 -12.02 -36.30 -9.31
C LYS A 187 -10.99 -35.17 -9.21
N THR A 188 -10.05 -35.35 -8.29
CA THR A 188 -8.93 -34.44 -8.05
C THR A 188 -7.65 -35.24 -7.87
N PRO A 189 -6.50 -34.74 -8.36
CA PRO A 189 -5.20 -35.39 -8.18
C PRO A 189 -4.69 -35.30 -6.73
N TYR A 190 -5.34 -34.52 -5.86
CA TYR A 190 -4.92 -34.32 -4.48
C TYR A 190 -5.89 -34.98 -3.50
N LYS A 191 -5.35 -35.54 -2.38
CA LYS A 191 -6.20 -35.98 -1.26
C LYS A 191 -6.93 -34.79 -0.68
N LEU A 192 -8.26 -34.77 -0.74
CA LEU A 192 -9.06 -33.80 -0.01
C LEU A 192 -8.93 -34.09 1.48
N SER A 193 -8.41 -33.16 2.26
CA SER A 193 -8.57 -33.18 3.73
C SER A 193 -10.04 -32.98 4.02
N LYS A 194 -10.60 -33.73 4.99
CA LYS A 194 -11.99 -33.58 5.44
C LYS A 194 -12.23 -32.16 5.89
N GLY A 195 -12.85 -31.35 5.04
CA GLY A 195 -13.52 -30.12 5.42
C GLY A 195 -14.95 -30.47 5.81
N VAL A 196 -15.37 -30.00 6.96
CA VAL A 196 -16.77 -30.08 7.38
C VAL A 196 -17.57 -29.18 6.45
N VAL A 197 -18.60 -29.72 5.82
CA VAL A 197 -19.63 -28.97 5.07
C VAL A 197 -20.55 -28.27 6.06
#